data_bcabd4f9494b98cb379df4036a965254
#
_entry.id   bcabd4f9494b98cb379df4036a965254
#
_cell.length_a   1.000
_cell.length_b   1.000
_cell.length_c   1.000
_cell.angle_alpha   90.00
_cell.angle_beta   90.00
_cell.angle_gamma   90.00
#
_symmetry.space_group_name_H-M   'P 1'
#
loop_
_entity.id
_entity.type
_entity.pdbx_description
1 polymer ?
#
loop_
_entity_poly.entity_id
_entity_poly.type
_entity_poly.pdbx_seq_one_letter_code
_entity_poly.pdbx_strand_id
1 'polypeptide(L)'
;MNRVFSLFTLMFALTLSGCGYNTIQTTDEQVKAAWAEVLNQYQRRADLVPNLVNVVKAEANFEQETLTQVVEARSKATSIQATPELINDPEAFNKFQQAQGELSGALSRLLLITENYPNLKANQGFRDLQTQLEGTENRITVARNRYIKSVQDYNVTVRSFPNNLTAMVMGYEVKPSFTVENEAAISKPPAVDFGTK
;
A
#
# COMPACT_ATOMS: atom_id res chain seq x y z
N MET A 1 2.52 44.26 38.60
CA MET A 1 2.45 42.80 38.80
C MET A 1 1.70 42.11 37.61
N ASN A 2 0.54 42.61 37.22
CA ASN A 2 -0.28 41.98 36.14
C ASN A 2 0.38 41.95 34.76
N ARG A 3 1.16 42.98 34.35
CA ARG A 3 1.83 43.01 33.02
C ARG A 3 2.97 42.01 32.90
N VAL A 4 3.73 41.78 33.99
CA VAL A 4 4.81 40.78 33.99
C VAL A 4 4.25 39.37 33.96
N PHE A 5 3.18 39.12 34.69
CA PHE A 5 2.47 37.83 34.67
C PHE A 5 1.86 37.52 33.31
N SER A 6 1.26 38.54 32.67
CA SER A 6 0.71 38.41 31.30
C SER A 6 1.79 38.12 30.26
N LEU A 7 2.98 38.75 30.38
CA LEU A 7 4.12 38.45 29.49
C LEU A 7 4.66 37.04 29.70
N PHE A 8 4.70 36.55 30.94
CA PHE A 8 5.16 35.20 31.28
C PHE A 8 4.19 34.13 30.76
N THR A 9 2.88 34.38 30.88
CA THR A 9 1.83 33.49 30.33
C THR A 9 1.87 33.45 28.82
N LEU A 10 2.11 34.57 28.13
CA LEU A 10 2.22 34.63 26.68
C LEU A 10 3.49 33.89 26.18
N MET A 11 4.62 34.07 26.89
CA MET A 11 5.87 33.40 26.57
C MET A 11 5.78 31.88 26.81
N PHE A 12 5.09 31.44 27.84
CA PHE A 12 4.82 30.03 28.12
C PHE A 12 3.88 29.41 27.08
N ALA A 13 2.87 30.13 26.59
CA ALA A 13 1.98 29.70 25.53
C ALA A 13 2.74 29.53 24.19
N LEU A 14 3.69 30.42 23.88
CA LEU A 14 4.52 30.33 22.68
C LEU A 14 5.50 29.14 22.68
N THR A 15 6.02 28.75 23.85
CA THR A 15 6.92 27.59 23.97
C THR A 15 6.18 26.25 23.81
N LEU A 16 4.91 26.17 24.23
CA LEU A 16 4.10 24.97 24.02
C LEU A 16 3.75 24.72 22.54
N SER A 17 3.62 25.77 21.73
CA SER A 17 3.25 25.64 20.31
C SER A 17 4.35 25.02 19.46
N GLY A 18 5.63 25.17 19.80
CA GLY A 18 6.75 24.67 19.00
C GLY A 18 6.94 23.14 19.06
N CYS A 19 6.58 22.50 20.16
CA CYS A 19 6.85 21.09 20.38
C CYS A 19 5.92 20.18 19.52
N GLY A 20 4.65 20.55 19.37
CA GLY A 20 3.67 19.78 18.61
C GLY A 20 3.89 19.83 17.09
N TYR A 21 4.26 20.98 16.54
CA TYR A 21 4.51 21.17 15.12
C TYR A 21 5.63 20.26 14.61
N ASN A 22 6.77 20.26 15.26
CA ASN A 22 7.92 19.45 14.85
C ASN A 22 7.60 17.94 14.87
N THR A 23 6.84 17.50 15.87
CA THR A 23 6.42 16.09 15.99
C THR A 23 5.50 15.69 14.84
N ILE A 24 4.53 16.53 14.48
CA ILE A 24 3.63 16.30 13.34
C ILE A 24 4.44 16.23 12.04
N GLN A 25 5.36 17.19 11.81
CA GLN A 25 6.23 17.18 10.62
C GLN A 25 7.07 15.91 10.53
N THR A 26 7.68 15.49 11.64
CA THR A 26 8.50 14.27 11.66
C THR A 26 7.69 13.04 11.30
N THR A 27 6.49 12.87 11.87
CA THR A 27 5.64 11.73 11.58
C THR A 27 5.05 11.80 10.16
N ASP A 28 4.76 12.98 9.62
CA ASP A 28 4.33 13.18 8.23
C ASP A 28 5.42 12.74 7.24
N GLU A 29 6.67 13.15 7.46
CA GLU A 29 7.80 12.72 6.64
C GLU A 29 8.06 11.21 6.73
N GLN A 30 7.84 10.58 7.89
CA GLN A 30 7.90 9.13 8.02
C GLN A 30 6.82 8.42 7.19
N VAL A 31 5.59 8.97 7.15
CA VAL A 31 4.53 8.44 6.28
C VAL A 31 4.92 8.55 4.81
N LYS A 32 5.42 9.71 4.36
CA LYS A 32 5.88 9.91 2.97
C LYS A 32 7.02 8.96 2.59
N ALA A 33 7.99 8.77 3.48
CA ALA A 33 9.10 7.84 3.25
C ALA A 33 8.61 6.39 3.14
N ALA A 34 7.72 5.96 4.04
CA ALA A 34 7.13 4.62 4.00
C ALA A 34 6.27 4.42 2.75
N TRP A 35 5.54 5.45 2.31
CA TRP A 35 4.78 5.43 1.07
C TRP A 35 5.68 5.27 -0.16
N ALA A 36 6.77 6.01 -0.23
CA ALA A 36 7.75 5.88 -1.32
C ALA A 36 8.32 4.45 -1.40
N GLU A 37 8.55 3.79 -0.27
CA GLU A 37 8.97 2.37 -0.25
C GLU A 37 7.89 1.47 -0.85
N VAL A 38 6.61 1.66 -0.51
CA VAL A 38 5.48 0.92 -1.10
C VAL A 38 5.46 1.11 -2.62
N LEU A 39 5.55 2.34 -3.10
CA LEU A 39 5.56 2.65 -4.54
C LEU A 39 6.71 1.98 -5.27
N ASN A 40 7.91 1.98 -4.71
CA ASN A 40 9.08 1.32 -5.29
C ASN A 40 8.84 -0.19 -5.47
N GLN A 41 8.19 -0.86 -4.51
CA GLN A 41 7.91 -2.29 -4.63
C GLN A 41 6.79 -2.56 -5.67
N TYR A 42 5.78 -1.72 -5.75
CA TYR A 42 4.74 -1.83 -6.78
C TYR A 42 5.30 -1.57 -8.19
N GLN A 43 6.19 -0.58 -8.34
CA GLN A 43 6.87 -0.33 -9.60
C GLN A 43 7.72 -1.55 -10.02
N ARG A 44 8.51 -2.10 -9.10
CA ARG A 44 9.30 -3.31 -9.36
C ARG A 44 8.42 -4.47 -9.83
N ARG A 45 7.25 -4.68 -9.21
CA ARG A 45 6.31 -5.69 -9.64
C ARG A 45 5.81 -5.44 -11.06
N ALA A 46 5.39 -4.21 -11.35
CA ALA A 46 4.91 -3.82 -12.67
C ALA A 46 5.96 -3.99 -13.77
N ASP A 47 7.24 -3.80 -13.44
CA ASP A 47 8.37 -3.96 -14.39
C ASP A 47 8.70 -5.42 -14.68
N LEU A 48 8.37 -6.35 -13.76
CA LEU A 48 8.54 -7.79 -14.00
C LEU A 48 7.48 -8.38 -14.93
N VAL A 49 6.27 -7.78 -14.97
CA VAL A 49 5.14 -8.32 -15.73
C VAL A 49 5.42 -8.49 -17.22
N PRO A 50 6.00 -7.53 -17.97
CA PRO A 50 6.28 -7.71 -19.39
C PRO A 50 7.22 -8.89 -19.66
N ASN A 51 8.23 -9.08 -18.83
CA ASN A 51 9.17 -10.19 -18.95
C ASN A 51 8.46 -11.54 -18.73
N LEU A 52 7.61 -11.62 -17.71
CA LEU A 52 6.81 -12.81 -17.42
C LEU A 52 5.86 -13.13 -18.61
N VAL A 53 5.13 -12.13 -19.09
CA VAL A 53 4.21 -12.27 -20.23
C VAL A 53 4.96 -12.76 -21.48
N ASN A 54 6.15 -12.23 -21.77
CA ASN A 54 6.96 -12.64 -22.92
C ASN A 54 7.41 -14.11 -22.80
N VAL A 55 7.84 -14.55 -21.63
CA VAL A 55 8.26 -15.94 -21.41
C VAL A 55 7.07 -16.89 -21.52
N VAL A 56 5.93 -16.55 -20.93
CA VAL A 56 4.72 -17.39 -20.98
C VAL A 56 4.13 -17.42 -22.37
N LYS A 57 4.15 -16.31 -23.12
CA LYS A 57 3.67 -16.22 -24.51
C LYS A 57 4.48 -17.11 -25.48
N ALA A 58 5.71 -17.43 -25.15
CA ALA A 58 6.55 -18.34 -25.98
C ALA A 58 6.11 -19.80 -25.85
N GLU A 59 5.30 -20.16 -24.83
CA GLU A 59 4.75 -21.50 -24.67
C GLU A 59 3.59 -21.75 -25.64
N ALA A 60 3.67 -22.82 -26.37
CA ALA A 60 2.64 -23.21 -27.34
C ALA A 60 1.30 -23.53 -26.60
N ASN A 61 0.21 -23.01 -27.13
CA ASN A 61 -1.16 -23.21 -26.60
C ASN A 61 -1.43 -22.62 -25.21
N PHE A 62 -0.63 -21.66 -24.73
CA PHE A 62 -1.00 -20.96 -23.50
C PHE A 62 -2.26 -20.08 -23.70
N GLU A 63 -3.09 -20.00 -22.68
CA GLU A 63 -4.36 -19.27 -22.73
C GLU A 63 -4.15 -17.76 -22.94
N GLN A 64 -4.49 -17.28 -24.15
CA GLN A 64 -4.34 -15.86 -24.52
C GLN A 64 -5.16 -14.93 -23.62
N GLU A 65 -6.32 -15.37 -23.16
CA GLU A 65 -7.20 -14.58 -22.27
C GLU A 65 -6.52 -14.25 -20.96
N THR A 66 -5.84 -15.22 -20.33
CA THR A 66 -5.12 -15.00 -19.06
C THR A 66 -3.98 -13.98 -19.23
N LEU A 67 -3.24 -14.04 -20.35
CA LEU A 67 -2.20 -13.05 -20.64
C LEU A 67 -2.79 -11.65 -20.81
N THR A 68 -3.93 -11.54 -21.52
CA THR A 68 -4.62 -10.27 -21.74
C THR A 68 -5.05 -9.67 -20.40
N GLN A 69 -5.66 -10.46 -19.50
CA GLN A 69 -6.08 -10.02 -18.17
C GLN A 69 -4.89 -9.45 -17.35
N VAL A 70 -3.73 -10.09 -17.41
CA VAL A 70 -2.52 -9.61 -16.71
C VAL A 70 -2.04 -8.28 -17.29
N VAL A 71 -2.02 -8.13 -18.62
CA VAL A 71 -1.60 -6.89 -19.29
C VAL A 71 -2.56 -5.75 -18.98
N GLU A 72 -3.87 -6.00 -18.99
CA GLU A 72 -4.90 -5.01 -18.66
C GLU A 72 -4.81 -4.58 -17.20
N ALA A 73 -4.68 -5.54 -16.27
CA ALA A 73 -4.53 -5.24 -14.85
C ALA A 73 -3.26 -4.42 -14.57
N ARG A 74 -2.14 -4.74 -15.26
CA ARG A 74 -0.93 -3.93 -15.19
C ARG A 74 -1.17 -2.51 -15.70
N SER A 75 -1.84 -2.37 -16.85
CA SER A 75 -2.15 -1.05 -17.42
C SER A 75 -2.96 -0.20 -16.45
N LYS A 76 -4.00 -0.77 -15.82
CA LYS A 76 -4.80 -0.09 -14.79
C LYS A 76 -3.94 0.31 -13.58
N ALA A 77 -3.14 -0.63 -13.06
CA ALA A 77 -2.32 -0.38 -11.88
C ALA A 77 -1.26 0.71 -12.11
N THR A 78 -0.74 0.85 -13.34
CA THR A 78 0.28 1.85 -13.70
C THR A 78 -0.31 3.16 -14.23
N SER A 79 -1.59 3.20 -14.60
CA SER A 79 -2.26 4.43 -15.07
C SER A 79 -2.55 5.42 -13.96
N ILE A 80 -2.66 4.95 -12.71
CA ILE A 80 -2.90 5.80 -11.56
C ILE A 80 -1.57 6.44 -11.15
N GLN A 81 -1.50 7.77 -11.26
CA GLN A 81 -0.32 8.52 -10.83
C GLN A 81 -0.22 8.44 -9.31
N ALA A 82 0.71 7.64 -8.84
CA ALA A 82 0.97 7.42 -7.42
C ALA A 82 1.88 8.53 -6.88
N THR A 83 1.34 9.75 -6.80
CA THR A 83 2.05 10.91 -6.24
C THR A 83 2.03 10.88 -4.71
N PRO A 84 2.90 11.66 -4.02
CA PRO A 84 2.85 11.81 -2.57
C PRO A 84 1.51 12.35 -2.06
N GLU A 85 0.78 13.09 -2.88
CA GLU A 85 -0.53 13.68 -2.54
C GLU A 85 -1.64 12.62 -2.48
N LEU A 86 -1.46 11.48 -3.15
CA LEU A 86 -2.44 10.38 -3.17
C LEU A 86 -2.77 9.88 -1.75
N ILE A 87 -1.82 9.94 -0.82
CA ILE A 87 -2.06 9.57 0.58
C ILE A 87 -2.87 10.60 1.39
N ASN A 88 -3.27 11.71 0.78
CA ASN A 88 -4.15 12.71 1.38
C ASN A 88 -5.58 12.62 0.82
N ASP A 89 -5.82 11.78 -0.19
CA ASP A 89 -7.12 11.57 -0.82
C ASP A 89 -7.58 10.10 -0.62
N PRO A 90 -8.52 9.85 0.29
CA PRO A 90 -9.01 8.49 0.58
C PRO A 90 -9.63 7.79 -0.63
N GLU A 91 -10.30 8.53 -1.53
CA GLU A 91 -10.94 7.94 -2.72
C GLU A 91 -9.88 7.51 -3.74
N ALA A 92 -8.91 8.39 -4.03
CA ALA A 92 -7.81 8.07 -4.93
C ALA A 92 -6.94 6.93 -4.37
N PHE A 93 -6.71 6.91 -3.05
CA PHE A 93 -5.99 5.83 -2.37
C PHE A 93 -6.71 4.48 -2.51
N ASN A 94 -8.03 4.45 -2.33
CA ASN A 94 -8.82 3.22 -2.49
C ASN A 94 -8.80 2.72 -3.94
N LYS A 95 -8.94 3.60 -4.93
CA LYS A 95 -8.82 3.23 -6.35
C LYS A 95 -7.44 2.64 -6.67
N PHE A 96 -6.38 3.24 -6.12
CA PHE A 96 -5.03 2.70 -6.26
C PHE A 96 -4.91 1.32 -5.62
N GLN A 97 -5.40 1.14 -4.39
CA GLN A 97 -5.38 -0.16 -3.69
C GLN A 97 -6.12 -1.23 -4.50
N GLN A 98 -7.29 -0.92 -5.02
CA GLN A 98 -8.07 -1.84 -5.85
C GLN A 98 -7.32 -2.25 -7.12
N ALA A 99 -6.75 -1.29 -7.87
CA ALA A 99 -6.01 -1.60 -9.09
C ALA A 99 -4.78 -2.47 -8.81
N GLN A 100 -4.08 -2.24 -7.70
CA GLN A 100 -2.96 -3.08 -7.27
C GLN A 100 -3.41 -4.48 -6.85
N GLY A 101 -4.60 -4.61 -6.23
CA GLY A 101 -5.23 -5.89 -5.90
C GLY A 101 -5.62 -6.68 -7.15
N GLU A 102 -6.22 -6.02 -8.16
CA GLU A 102 -6.55 -6.64 -9.46
C GLU A 102 -5.29 -7.23 -10.13
N LEU A 103 -4.18 -6.51 -10.11
CA LEU A 103 -2.92 -7.02 -10.66
C LEU A 103 -2.38 -8.23 -9.88
N SER A 104 -2.43 -8.19 -8.54
CA SER A 104 -2.04 -9.35 -7.72
C SER A 104 -2.91 -10.57 -8.03
N GLY A 105 -4.21 -10.40 -8.15
CA GLY A 105 -5.16 -11.47 -8.51
C GLY A 105 -4.88 -12.06 -9.90
N ALA A 106 -4.64 -11.20 -10.89
CA ALA A 106 -4.33 -11.64 -12.27
C ALA A 106 -3.00 -12.43 -12.31
N LEU A 107 -1.97 -11.96 -11.61
CA LEU A 107 -0.68 -12.66 -11.52
C LEU A 107 -0.82 -14.01 -10.80
N SER A 108 -1.57 -14.08 -9.71
CA SER A 108 -1.82 -15.33 -9.00
C SER A 108 -2.55 -16.34 -9.88
N ARG A 109 -3.55 -15.89 -10.64
CA ARG A 109 -4.26 -16.74 -11.59
C ARG A 109 -3.33 -17.23 -12.71
N LEU A 110 -2.49 -16.36 -13.28
CA LEU A 110 -1.50 -16.75 -14.29
C LEU A 110 -0.60 -17.86 -13.74
N LEU A 111 -0.02 -17.67 -12.56
CA LEU A 111 0.88 -18.65 -11.93
C LEU A 111 0.16 -19.99 -11.68
N LEU A 112 -1.10 -19.97 -11.23
CA LEU A 112 -1.89 -21.19 -11.05
C LEU A 112 -2.11 -21.95 -12.37
N ILE A 113 -2.40 -21.26 -13.47
CA ILE A 113 -2.61 -21.87 -14.78
C ILE A 113 -1.31 -22.47 -15.32
N THR A 114 -0.16 -21.84 -15.06
CA THR A 114 1.15 -22.36 -15.49
C THR A 114 1.48 -23.74 -14.90
N GLU A 115 0.81 -24.15 -13.83
CA GLU A 115 0.95 -25.48 -13.27
C GLU A 115 0.59 -26.60 -14.29
N ASN A 116 -0.27 -26.31 -15.25
CA ASN A 116 -0.67 -27.25 -16.29
C ASN A 116 0.33 -27.33 -17.47
N TYR A 117 1.42 -26.54 -17.44
CA TYR A 117 2.41 -26.44 -18.53
C TYR A 117 3.80 -26.88 -18.05
N PRO A 118 4.12 -28.21 -18.08
CA PRO A 118 5.39 -28.74 -17.57
C PRO A 118 6.63 -28.13 -18.23
N ASN A 119 6.58 -27.85 -19.53
CA ASN A 119 7.69 -27.22 -20.26
C ASN A 119 8.00 -25.81 -19.73
N LEU A 120 6.96 -25.03 -19.47
CA LEU A 120 7.10 -23.69 -18.91
C LEU A 120 7.68 -23.74 -17.48
N LYS A 121 7.23 -24.67 -16.65
CA LYS A 121 7.79 -24.91 -15.31
C LYS A 121 9.26 -25.36 -15.35
N ALA A 122 9.67 -26.07 -16.40
CA ALA A 122 11.06 -26.47 -16.60
C ALA A 122 11.93 -25.31 -17.10
N ASN A 123 11.35 -24.25 -17.64
CA ASN A 123 12.07 -23.09 -18.16
C ASN A 123 12.74 -22.29 -17.01
N GLN A 124 14.07 -22.12 -17.10
CA GLN A 124 14.83 -21.43 -16.06
C GLN A 124 14.42 -19.97 -15.92
N GLY A 125 14.22 -19.26 -17.04
CA GLY A 125 13.80 -17.85 -17.04
C GLY A 125 12.42 -17.64 -16.38
N PHE A 126 11.50 -18.59 -16.58
CA PHE A 126 10.19 -18.57 -15.90
C PHE A 126 10.35 -18.71 -14.38
N ARG A 127 11.12 -19.71 -13.92
CA ARG A 127 11.37 -19.92 -12.47
C ARG A 127 12.04 -18.74 -11.80
N ASP A 128 13.00 -18.11 -12.48
CA ASP A 128 13.70 -16.94 -11.96
C ASP A 128 12.73 -15.75 -11.81
N LEU A 129 11.84 -15.52 -12.78
CA LEU A 129 10.81 -14.48 -12.73
C LEU A 129 9.76 -14.77 -11.67
N GLN A 130 9.31 -16.02 -11.53
CA GLN A 130 8.41 -16.43 -10.46
C GLN A 130 9.01 -16.14 -9.09
N THR A 131 10.25 -16.54 -8.84
CA THR A 131 10.97 -16.27 -7.58
C THR A 131 11.11 -14.77 -7.32
N GLN A 132 11.37 -13.96 -8.36
CA GLN A 132 11.45 -12.51 -8.22
C GLN A 132 10.09 -11.89 -7.89
N LEU A 133 9.00 -12.37 -8.48
CA LEU A 133 7.64 -11.92 -8.19
C LEU A 133 7.25 -12.26 -6.76
N GLU A 134 7.42 -13.51 -6.32
CA GLU A 134 7.16 -13.95 -4.95
C GLU A 134 7.95 -13.12 -3.92
N GLY A 135 9.25 -12.90 -4.20
CA GLY A 135 10.08 -12.03 -3.38
C GLY A 135 9.62 -10.58 -3.37
N THR A 136 9.02 -10.09 -4.46
CA THR A 136 8.48 -8.73 -4.56
C THR A 136 7.17 -8.62 -3.79
N GLU A 137 6.26 -9.61 -3.86
CA GLU A 137 5.03 -9.64 -3.07
C GLU A 137 5.32 -9.64 -1.56
N ASN A 138 6.33 -10.40 -1.12
CA ASN A 138 6.77 -10.37 0.27
C ASN A 138 7.27 -8.97 0.69
N ARG A 139 8.06 -8.30 -0.18
CA ARG A 139 8.51 -6.93 0.09
C ARG A 139 7.37 -5.92 0.08
N ILE A 140 6.39 -6.06 -0.81
CA ILE A 140 5.16 -5.25 -0.81
C ILE A 140 4.45 -5.39 0.54
N THR A 141 4.29 -6.61 1.03
CA THR A 141 3.65 -6.86 2.33
C THR A 141 4.40 -6.17 3.48
N VAL A 142 5.72 -6.27 3.51
CA VAL A 142 6.55 -5.59 4.52
C VAL A 142 6.45 -4.07 4.41
N ALA A 143 6.52 -3.52 3.19
CA ALA A 143 6.41 -2.08 2.96
C ALA A 143 5.02 -1.54 3.36
N ARG A 144 3.94 -2.27 3.02
CA ARG A 144 2.58 -1.92 3.46
C ARG A 144 2.46 -1.89 4.99
N ASN A 145 3.01 -2.88 5.68
CA ASN A 145 2.99 -2.92 7.14
C ASN A 145 3.74 -1.75 7.77
N ARG A 146 4.87 -1.34 7.19
CA ARG A 146 5.61 -0.13 7.63
C ARG A 146 4.79 1.14 7.39
N TYR A 147 4.15 1.25 6.23
CA TYR A 147 3.25 2.37 5.93
C TYR A 147 2.08 2.44 6.92
N ILE A 148 1.38 1.31 7.16
CA ILE A 148 0.27 1.23 8.13
C ILE A 148 0.73 1.74 9.50
N LYS A 149 1.91 1.30 9.97
CA LYS A 149 2.46 1.75 11.25
C LYS A 149 2.75 3.24 11.26
N SER A 150 3.39 3.77 10.20
CA SER A 150 3.70 5.20 10.11
C SER A 150 2.44 6.06 10.07
N VAL A 151 1.39 5.63 9.36
CA VAL A 151 0.08 6.29 9.34
C VAL A 151 -0.58 6.25 10.71
N GLN A 152 -0.50 5.12 11.42
CA GLN A 152 -1.01 5.03 12.78
C GLN A 152 -0.33 6.03 13.70
N ASP A 153 1.01 6.07 13.68
CA ASP A 153 1.81 6.97 14.51
C ASP A 153 1.49 8.45 14.20
N TYR A 154 1.37 8.81 12.92
CA TYR A 154 0.94 10.14 12.48
C TYR A 154 -0.49 10.46 12.95
N ASN A 155 -1.45 9.58 12.68
CA ASN A 155 -2.86 9.79 13.03
C ASN A 155 -3.07 9.90 14.55
N VAL A 156 -2.30 9.16 15.35
CA VAL A 156 -2.28 9.33 16.81
C VAL A 156 -1.70 10.69 17.17
N THR A 157 -0.60 11.10 16.55
CA THR A 157 0.06 12.39 16.83
C THR A 157 -0.89 13.57 16.59
N VAL A 158 -1.57 13.62 15.43
CA VAL A 158 -2.47 14.74 15.10
C VAL A 158 -3.74 14.78 15.95
N ARG A 159 -4.16 13.65 16.53
CA ARG A 159 -5.34 13.57 17.39
C ARG A 159 -5.06 13.73 18.88
N SER A 160 -3.80 13.59 19.30
CA SER A 160 -3.40 13.65 20.71
C SER A 160 -3.20 15.08 21.20
N PHE A 161 -3.63 15.37 22.42
CA PHE A 161 -3.34 16.65 23.07
C PHE A 161 -1.86 16.71 23.50
N PRO A 162 -1.15 17.84 23.34
CA PRO A 162 -1.63 19.14 22.81
C PRO A 162 -1.52 19.28 21.28
N ASN A 163 -0.99 18.30 20.55
CA ASN A 163 -0.71 18.36 19.10
C ASN A 163 -1.98 18.58 18.25
N ASN A 164 -3.14 18.09 18.73
CA ASN A 164 -4.42 18.29 18.05
C ASN A 164 -4.80 19.76 17.88
N LEU A 165 -4.38 20.65 18.79
CA LEU A 165 -4.60 22.10 18.64
C LEU A 165 -3.76 22.65 17.48
N THR A 166 -2.51 22.24 17.39
CA THR A 166 -1.63 22.60 16.26
C THR A 166 -2.17 22.03 14.96
N ALA A 167 -2.61 20.77 14.95
CA ALA A 167 -3.20 20.11 13.80
C ALA A 167 -4.43 20.86 13.27
N MET A 168 -5.34 21.28 14.16
CA MET A 168 -6.53 22.06 13.81
C MET A 168 -6.18 23.40 13.17
N VAL A 169 -5.23 24.14 13.75
CA VAL A 169 -4.83 25.48 13.26
C VAL A 169 -4.12 25.38 11.90
N MET A 170 -3.29 24.34 11.71
CA MET A 170 -2.48 24.14 10.51
C MET A 170 -3.18 23.30 9.43
N GLY A 171 -4.38 22.78 9.68
CA GLY A 171 -5.15 21.99 8.73
C GLY A 171 -4.58 20.58 8.48
N TYR A 172 -3.93 19.96 9.48
CA TYR A 172 -3.48 18.57 9.35
C TYR A 172 -4.64 17.60 9.58
N GLU A 173 -4.88 16.76 8.59
CA GLU A 173 -5.92 15.74 8.62
C GLU A 173 -5.35 14.34 8.81
N VAL A 174 -6.19 13.39 9.21
CA VAL A 174 -5.83 11.98 9.29
C VAL A 174 -5.61 11.40 7.89
N LYS A 175 -4.62 10.53 7.77
CA LYS A 175 -4.30 9.87 6.49
C LYS A 175 -4.96 8.50 6.38
N PRO A 176 -5.34 8.08 5.16
CA PRO A 176 -5.87 6.75 4.90
C PRO A 176 -4.79 5.68 5.09
N SER A 177 -5.24 4.49 5.44
CA SER A 177 -4.38 3.32 5.60
C SER A 177 -4.88 2.18 4.73
N PHE A 178 -3.99 1.22 4.44
CA PHE A 178 -4.42 -0.01 3.79
C PHE A 178 -5.41 -0.76 4.67
N THR A 179 -6.51 -1.17 4.06
CA THR A 179 -7.51 -2.05 4.66
C THR A 179 -7.45 -3.43 4.01
N VAL A 180 -8.03 -4.42 4.66
CA VAL A 180 -8.19 -5.76 4.07
C VAL A 180 -9.30 -5.68 3.03
N GLU A 181 -9.02 -6.11 1.83
CA GLU A 181 -10.07 -6.27 0.82
C GLU A 181 -11.07 -7.29 1.35
N ASN A 182 -12.37 -6.92 1.31
CA ASN A 182 -13.45 -7.81 1.74
C ASN A 182 -13.50 -8.09 3.25
N GLU A 183 -13.29 -7.09 4.09
CA GLU A 183 -13.37 -7.19 5.55
C GLU A 183 -14.67 -7.88 6.03
N ALA A 184 -15.79 -7.62 5.36
CA ALA A 184 -17.08 -8.25 5.63
C ALA A 184 -17.11 -9.77 5.36
N ALA A 185 -16.30 -10.26 4.44
CA ALA A 185 -16.20 -11.70 4.16
C ALA A 185 -15.21 -12.41 5.09
N ILE A 186 -14.11 -11.72 5.47
CA ILE A 186 -13.09 -12.26 6.36
C ILE A 186 -13.57 -12.29 7.81
N SER A 187 -14.45 -11.37 8.20
CA SER A 187 -15.04 -11.31 9.55
C SER A 187 -16.06 -12.43 9.84
N LYS A 188 -16.51 -13.17 8.80
CA LYS A 188 -17.37 -14.35 8.99
C LYS A 188 -16.52 -15.60 9.01
N PRO A 189 -16.59 -16.43 10.08
CA PRO A 189 -15.93 -17.73 10.09
C PRO A 189 -16.44 -18.56 8.90
N PRO A 190 -15.57 -19.30 8.18
CA PRO A 190 -16.03 -20.21 7.15
C PRO A 190 -17.01 -21.23 7.77
N ALA A 191 -18.17 -21.41 7.15
CA ALA A 191 -19.10 -22.44 7.54
C ALA A 191 -18.46 -23.80 7.27
N VAL A 192 -18.07 -24.52 8.32
CA VAL A 192 -17.57 -25.88 8.20
C VAL A 192 -18.78 -26.82 8.26
N ASP A 193 -19.16 -27.36 7.10
CA ASP A 193 -20.16 -28.42 7.03
C ASP A 193 -19.46 -29.78 7.22
N PHE A 194 -19.65 -30.39 8.36
CA PHE A 194 -19.11 -31.71 8.66
C PHE A 194 -19.93 -32.86 8.05
N GLY A 195 -20.87 -32.58 7.14
CA GLY A 195 -21.65 -33.57 6.43
C GLY A 195 -22.10 -34.70 7.34
N THR A 196 -23.26 -34.56 7.95
CA THR A 196 -23.88 -35.71 8.68
C THR A 196 -24.11 -36.84 7.70
N LYS A 197 -23.37 -37.96 7.87
CA LYS A 197 -23.66 -39.25 7.22
C LYS A 197 -24.98 -39.80 7.68
#